data_62b464b1324058a982ebb47c2ada01df
#
_entry.id   62b464b1324058a982ebb47c2ada01df
#
_cell.length_a   1.000
_cell.length_b   1.000
_cell.length_c   1.000
_cell.angle_alpha   90.00
_cell.angle_beta   90.00
_cell.angle_gamma   90.00
#
_symmetry.space_group_name_H-M   'P 1'
#
loop_
_entity.id
_entity.type
_entity.pdbx_description
1 polymer ?
#
loop_
_entity_poly.entity_id
_entity_poly.type
_entity_poly.pdbx_seq_one_letter_code
_entity_poly.pdbx_strand_id
1 'polypeptide(L)'
;MKLLLDNNLSPRLCRTLRDLWPEMIQVRDVGLEAVDPVVWDYARQRGFTIVSKDFNNLSFLIGAPPKVTWVQLGNCSTGEVETVLRLRHGNVVAFVGDPEATLLVLGRPSNVSGGTAGQSPARRLP
;
A
#
# COMPACT_ATOMS: atom_id res chain seq x y z
N MET A 1 -8.95 -9.12 -4.34
CA MET A 1 -8.18 -8.08 -3.63
C MET A 1 -7.67 -7.07 -4.63
N LYS A 2 -8.02 -5.84 -4.46
CA LYS A 2 -7.70 -4.79 -5.42
C LYS A 2 -6.78 -3.76 -4.77
N LEU A 3 -5.59 -3.57 -5.35
CA LEU A 3 -4.63 -2.59 -4.87
C LEU A 3 -4.52 -1.44 -5.89
N LEU A 4 -4.59 -0.22 -5.39
CA LEU A 4 -4.43 0.99 -6.17
C LEU A 4 -3.10 1.64 -5.79
N LEU A 5 -2.16 1.65 -6.72
CA LEU A 5 -0.86 2.28 -6.50
C LEU A 5 -0.96 3.78 -6.69
N ASP A 6 -0.50 4.52 -5.70
CA ASP A 6 -0.42 5.97 -5.77
C ASP A 6 0.63 6.41 -6.80
N ASN A 7 0.57 7.68 -7.17
CA ASN A 7 1.40 8.26 -8.22
C ASN A 7 2.91 8.20 -7.94
N ASN A 8 3.30 8.06 -6.69
CA ASN A 8 4.71 7.94 -6.30
C ASN A 8 5.28 6.52 -6.48
N LEU A 9 4.47 5.58 -6.93
CA LEU A 9 4.90 4.20 -7.21
C LEU A 9 4.82 3.93 -8.71
N SER A 10 5.84 3.22 -9.23
CA SER A 10 5.92 2.95 -10.66
C SER A 10 4.79 2.04 -11.14
N PRO A 11 4.16 2.34 -12.28
CA PRO A 11 3.17 1.45 -12.88
C PRO A 11 3.75 0.09 -13.29
N ARG A 12 5.08 -0.04 -13.39
CA ARG A 12 5.72 -1.32 -13.68
C ARG A 12 5.37 -2.37 -12.65
N LEU A 13 5.11 -1.96 -11.41
CA LEU A 13 4.73 -2.89 -10.34
C LEU A 13 3.45 -3.66 -10.67
N CYS A 14 2.56 -3.07 -11.44
CA CYS A 14 1.34 -3.74 -11.88
C CYS A 14 1.65 -4.97 -12.73
N ARG A 15 2.75 -4.93 -13.50
CA ARG A 15 3.17 -6.07 -14.31
C ARG A 15 4.01 -7.05 -13.51
N THR A 16 4.96 -6.55 -12.75
CA THR A 16 5.90 -7.41 -12.03
C THR A 16 5.26 -8.16 -10.87
N LEU A 17 4.16 -7.64 -10.35
CA LEU A 17 3.43 -8.25 -9.24
C LEU A 17 2.09 -8.86 -9.65
N ARG A 18 1.86 -9.02 -10.94
CA ARG A 18 0.59 -9.55 -11.45
C ARG A 18 0.28 -10.96 -10.96
N ASP A 19 1.32 -11.74 -10.70
CA ASP A 19 1.16 -13.09 -10.17
C ASP A 19 0.54 -13.09 -8.77
N LEU A 20 0.78 -12.05 -7.98
CA LEU A 20 0.24 -11.92 -6.63
C LEU A 20 -1.03 -11.08 -6.60
N TRP A 21 -1.09 -10.02 -7.41
CA TRP A 21 -2.22 -9.09 -7.44
C TRP A 21 -2.61 -8.77 -8.88
N PRO A 22 -3.40 -9.65 -9.50
CA PRO A 22 -3.80 -9.42 -10.90
C PRO A 22 -4.70 -8.21 -11.10
N GLU A 23 -5.33 -7.72 -10.04
CA GLU A 23 -6.21 -6.54 -10.10
C GLU A 23 -5.52 -5.26 -9.65
N MET A 24 -4.19 -5.27 -9.52
CA MET A 24 -3.45 -4.06 -9.17
C MET A 24 -3.45 -3.09 -10.34
N ILE A 25 -3.79 -1.84 -10.07
CA ILE A 25 -3.71 -0.75 -11.04
C ILE A 25 -2.98 0.43 -10.40
N GLN A 26 -2.52 1.34 -11.26
CA GLN A 26 -1.89 2.58 -10.82
C GLN A 26 -2.84 3.74 -11.15
N VAL A 27 -2.81 4.81 -10.37
CA VAL A 27 -3.77 5.91 -10.50
C VAL A 27 -3.84 6.49 -11.91
N ARG A 28 -2.72 6.49 -12.66
CA ARG A 28 -2.71 6.97 -14.05
C ARG A 28 -3.53 6.09 -14.99
N ASP A 29 -3.67 4.81 -14.68
CA ASP A 29 -4.42 3.87 -15.52
C ASP A 29 -5.90 4.23 -15.57
N VAL A 30 -6.37 5.00 -14.60
CA VAL A 30 -7.77 5.40 -14.50
C VAL A 30 -7.92 6.93 -14.60
N GLY A 31 -6.88 7.62 -15.07
CA GLY A 31 -6.94 9.05 -15.32
C GLY A 31 -6.92 9.92 -14.06
N LEU A 32 -6.51 9.36 -12.93
CA LEU A 32 -6.42 10.11 -11.69
C LEU A 32 -5.01 10.66 -11.55
N GLU A 33 -4.88 11.97 -11.67
CA GLU A 33 -3.58 12.61 -11.49
C GLU A 33 -3.60 13.40 -10.19
N ALA A 34 -3.13 12.77 -9.16
CA ALA A 34 -2.44 13.39 -8.05
C ALA A 34 -3.20 14.31 -7.09
N VAL A 35 -4.52 14.34 -7.05
CA VAL A 35 -5.16 15.01 -5.92
C VAL A 35 -5.66 13.93 -4.96
N ASP A 36 -5.02 13.85 -3.80
CA ASP A 36 -5.28 12.78 -2.83
C ASP A 36 -6.76 12.56 -2.49
N PRO A 37 -7.58 13.61 -2.30
CA PRO A 37 -9.01 13.38 -2.05
C PRO A 37 -9.72 12.66 -3.18
N VAL A 38 -9.34 12.90 -4.44
CA VAL A 38 -9.95 12.24 -5.58
C VAL A 38 -9.54 10.77 -5.62
N VAL A 39 -8.26 10.48 -5.40
CA VAL A 39 -7.74 9.12 -5.33
C VAL A 39 -8.41 8.37 -4.19
N TRP A 40 -8.52 9.00 -3.05
CA TRP A 40 -9.15 8.42 -1.87
C TRP A 40 -10.60 8.01 -2.14
N ASP A 41 -11.36 8.93 -2.72
CA ASP A 41 -12.76 8.70 -3.00
C ASP A 41 -12.96 7.60 -4.04
N TYR A 42 -12.13 7.58 -5.08
CA TYR A 42 -12.14 6.53 -6.08
C TYR A 42 -11.91 5.16 -5.44
N ALA A 43 -10.90 5.05 -4.61
CA ALA A 43 -10.56 3.80 -3.93
C ALA A 43 -11.70 3.36 -2.99
N ARG A 44 -12.26 4.31 -2.25
CA ARG A 44 -13.36 4.03 -1.34
C ARG A 44 -14.58 3.48 -2.06
N GLN A 45 -14.94 4.10 -3.18
CA GLN A 45 -16.14 3.71 -3.91
C GLN A 45 -15.99 2.36 -4.59
N ARG A 46 -14.77 1.98 -4.97
CA ARG A 46 -14.53 0.77 -5.75
C ARG A 46 -13.87 -0.36 -4.98
N GLY A 47 -13.67 -0.17 -3.69
CA GLY A 47 -13.12 -1.23 -2.83
C GLY A 47 -11.64 -1.49 -3.03
N PHE A 48 -10.87 -0.48 -3.43
CA PHE A 48 -9.41 -0.60 -3.52
C PHE A 48 -8.76 -0.31 -2.18
N THR A 49 -7.62 -0.97 -1.94
CA THR A 49 -6.67 -0.59 -0.89
C THR A 49 -5.59 0.26 -1.55
N ILE A 50 -5.31 1.43 -0.99
CA ILE A 50 -4.28 2.32 -1.52
C ILE A 50 -2.91 1.85 -1.05
N VAL A 51 -1.93 1.84 -1.97
CA VAL A 51 -0.52 1.61 -1.65
C VAL A 51 0.25 2.86 -2.02
N SER A 52 0.99 3.43 -1.09
CA SER A 52 1.69 4.69 -1.29
C SER A 52 3.01 4.71 -0.54
N LYS A 53 4.00 5.43 -1.08
CA LYS A 53 5.25 5.74 -0.39
C LYS A 53 5.13 7.01 0.45
N ASP A 54 4.15 7.84 0.19
CA ASP A 54 3.96 9.11 0.87
C ASP A 54 2.69 9.06 1.71
N PHE A 55 2.89 9.05 3.01
CA PHE A 55 1.78 9.00 3.95
C PHE A 55 1.34 10.38 4.43
N ASN A 56 2.20 11.38 4.30
CA ASN A 56 1.96 12.68 4.91
C ASN A 56 0.67 13.33 4.45
N ASN A 57 0.37 13.19 3.16
CA ASN A 57 -0.84 13.80 2.60
C ASN A 57 -2.11 13.02 2.92
N LEU A 58 -1.97 11.79 3.43
CA LEU A 58 -3.11 10.92 3.69
C LEU A 58 -3.39 10.74 5.17
N SER A 59 -2.51 11.22 6.04
CA SER A 59 -2.55 10.91 7.46
C SER A 59 -3.85 11.35 8.12
N PHE A 60 -4.41 12.47 7.70
CA PHE A 60 -5.65 12.98 8.30
C PHE A 60 -6.90 12.20 7.86
N LEU A 61 -6.77 11.35 6.85
CA LEU A 61 -7.88 10.54 6.35
C LEU A 61 -7.91 9.14 6.95
N ILE A 62 -6.89 8.79 7.72
CA ILE A 62 -6.81 7.47 8.32
C ILE A 62 -7.93 7.25 9.32
N GLY A 63 -8.47 6.05 9.35
CA GLY A 63 -9.58 5.69 10.22
C GLY A 63 -10.90 5.51 9.48
N ALA A 64 -10.93 5.91 8.21
CA ALA A 64 -12.08 5.72 7.32
C ALA A 64 -11.64 4.95 6.08
N PRO A 65 -12.51 4.19 5.41
CA PRO A 65 -12.16 3.54 4.15
C PRO A 65 -11.70 4.57 3.11
N PRO A 66 -10.81 4.22 2.22
CA PRO A 66 -10.21 2.90 2.02
C PRO A 66 -9.07 2.63 2.98
N LYS A 67 -8.61 1.37 3.02
CA LYS A 67 -7.39 0.99 3.72
C LYS A 67 -6.17 1.55 2.99
N VAL A 68 -5.11 1.82 3.74
CA VAL A 68 -3.84 2.32 3.19
C VAL A 68 -2.70 1.40 3.62
N THR A 69 -1.89 1.00 2.65
CA THR A 69 -0.59 0.36 2.90
C THR A 69 0.48 1.40 2.60
N TRP A 70 1.24 1.77 3.62
CA TRP A 70 2.33 2.74 3.51
C TRP A 70 3.66 1.99 3.35
N VAL A 71 4.29 2.14 2.19
CA VAL A 71 5.61 1.57 1.92
C VAL A 71 6.65 2.58 2.41
N GLN A 72 7.12 2.38 3.63
CA GLN A 72 8.00 3.31 4.33
C GLN A 72 9.46 2.91 4.07
N LEU A 73 9.93 3.13 2.85
CA LEU A 73 11.29 2.76 2.45
C LEU A 73 12.20 3.95 2.21
N GLY A 74 11.65 5.17 2.23
CA GLY A 74 12.42 6.35 1.86
C GLY A 74 12.84 6.29 0.39
N ASN A 75 14.04 6.76 0.07
CA ASN A 75 14.60 6.62 -1.27
C ASN A 75 14.85 5.15 -1.57
N CYS A 76 14.19 4.64 -2.58
CA CYS A 76 14.30 3.23 -2.95
C CYS A 76 13.98 3.06 -4.42
N SER A 77 14.49 1.98 -4.99
CA SER A 77 14.17 1.60 -6.36
C SER A 77 12.82 0.91 -6.45
N THR A 78 12.27 0.85 -7.64
CA THR A 78 11.06 0.07 -7.90
C THR A 78 11.28 -1.40 -7.55
N GLY A 79 12.47 -1.93 -7.81
CA GLY A 79 12.79 -3.30 -7.45
C GLY A 79 12.77 -3.55 -5.95
N GLU A 80 13.19 -2.58 -5.15
CA GLU A 80 13.10 -2.70 -3.70
C GLU A 80 11.64 -2.71 -3.22
N VAL A 81 10.80 -1.90 -3.82
CA VAL A 81 9.36 -1.91 -3.50
C VAL A 81 8.75 -3.25 -3.87
N GLU A 82 9.09 -3.77 -5.04
CA GLU A 82 8.62 -5.10 -5.45
C GLU A 82 9.05 -6.17 -4.46
N THR A 83 10.31 -6.16 -4.05
CA THR A 83 10.82 -7.13 -3.08
C THR A 83 10.05 -7.09 -1.78
N VAL A 84 9.81 -5.89 -1.25
CA VAL A 84 9.08 -5.75 0.01
C VAL A 84 7.65 -6.25 -0.13
N LEU A 85 6.96 -5.89 -1.20
CA LEU A 85 5.58 -6.33 -1.41
C LEU A 85 5.50 -7.86 -1.56
N ARG A 86 6.47 -8.47 -2.24
CA ARG A 86 6.51 -9.94 -2.35
C ARG A 86 6.76 -10.59 -1.00
N LEU A 87 7.75 -10.11 -0.25
CA LEU A 87 8.07 -10.66 1.06
C LEU A 87 6.92 -10.50 2.04
N ARG A 88 6.16 -9.44 1.93
CA ARG A 88 5.08 -9.11 2.85
C ARG A 88 3.70 -9.41 2.30
N HIS A 89 3.63 -10.20 1.26
CA HIS A 89 2.35 -10.57 0.65
C HIS A 89 1.35 -11.08 1.68
N GLY A 90 1.76 -11.97 2.57
CA GLY A 90 0.88 -12.50 3.62
C GLY A 90 0.36 -11.42 4.56
N ASN A 91 1.21 -10.43 4.89
CA ASN A 91 0.80 -9.32 5.73
C ASN A 91 -0.25 -8.46 5.04
N VAL A 92 -0.07 -8.21 3.74
CA VAL A 92 -1.03 -7.42 2.97
C VAL A 92 -2.36 -8.16 2.88
N VAL A 93 -2.34 -9.46 2.61
CA VAL A 93 -3.55 -10.27 2.53
C VAL A 93 -4.31 -10.24 3.85
N ALA A 94 -3.60 -10.45 4.96
CA ALA A 94 -4.22 -10.41 6.28
C ALA A 94 -4.80 -9.03 6.61
N PHE A 95 -4.08 -7.98 6.22
CA PHE A 95 -4.53 -6.61 6.43
C PHE A 95 -5.81 -6.30 5.67
N VAL A 96 -5.85 -6.66 4.40
CA VAL A 96 -7.04 -6.39 3.57
C VAL A 96 -8.25 -7.16 4.11
N GLY A 97 -8.02 -8.34 4.66
CA GLY A 97 -9.09 -9.16 5.23
C GLY A 97 -9.53 -8.75 6.63
N ASP A 98 -8.81 -7.86 7.30
CA ASP A 98 -9.13 -7.44 8.67
C ASP A 98 -10.08 -6.25 8.62
N PRO A 99 -11.35 -6.41 9.04
CA PRO A 99 -12.33 -5.33 8.93
C PRO A 99 -12.04 -4.13 9.81
N GLU A 100 -11.18 -4.27 10.81
CA GLU A 100 -10.88 -3.19 11.74
C GLU A 100 -9.56 -2.48 11.42
N ALA A 101 -8.69 -3.09 10.63
CA ALA A 101 -7.41 -2.51 10.29
C ALA A 101 -7.58 -1.44 9.22
N THR A 102 -6.92 -0.29 9.39
CA THR A 102 -7.02 0.84 8.47
C THR A 102 -5.69 1.23 7.85
N LEU A 103 -4.57 0.87 8.49
CA LEU A 103 -3.24 1.23 8.04
C LEU A 103 -2.28 0.07 8.25
N LEU A 104 -1.54 -0.28 7.20
CA LEU A 104 -0.41 -1.21 7.29
C LEU A 104 0.85 -0.47 6.89
N VAL A 105 1.90 -0.55 7.70
CA VAL A 105 3.18 0.06 7.40
C VAL A 105 4.18 -1.05 7.05
N LEU A 106 4.80 -0.94 5.88
CA LEU A 106 5.82 -1.87 5.42
C LEU A 106 7.16 -1.15 5.38
N GLY A 107 8.06 -1.52 6.29
CA GLY A 107 9.41 -0.98 6.32
C GLY A 107 10.39 -1.85 5.55
N ARG A 108 11.68 -1.46 5.57
CA ARG A 108 12.73 -2.26 4.96
C ARG A 108 12.81 -3.61 5.66
N PRO A 109 13.08 -4.68 4.91
CA PRO A 109 13.40 -5.96 5.53
C PRO A 109 14.61 -5.77 6.43
N SER A 110 14.49 -6.26 7.67
CA SER A 110 15.57 -6.10 8.64
C SER A 110 16.44 -7.36 8.65
N ASN A 111 17.76 -7.15 8.75
CA ASN A 111 18.70 -8.23 8.98
C ASN A 111 18.86 -8.52 10.47
N VAL A 112 18.20 -7.74 11.31
CA VAL A 112 18.26 -7.94 12.74
C VAL A 112 17.43 -9.15 13.10
N SER A 113 17.99 -10.01 13.92
CA SER A 113 17.26 -11.14 14.44
C SER A 113 16.04 -10.65 15.20
N GLY A 114 15.01 -11.44 15.20
CA GLY A 114 13.76 -11.02 15.77
C GLY A 114 12.72 -10.64 14.72
N GLY A 115 13.17 -10.40 13.51
CA GLY A 115 12.34 -10.39 12.31
C GLY A 115 11.19 -9.40 12.23
N THR A 116 10.82 -8.78 13.33
CA THR A 116 9.72 -7.82 13.36
C THR A 116 10.22 -6.39 13.38
N ALA A 117 11.52 -6.21 13.54
CA ALA A 117 12.11 -4.88 13.55
C ALA A 117 11.88 -4.21 12.19
N GLY A 118 11.49 -2.97 12.21
CA GLY A 118 11.21 -2.21 11.01
C GLY A 118 9.89 -2.56 10.35
N GLN A 119 9.11 -3.45 10.95
CA GLN A 119 7.81 -3.80 10.43
C GLN A 119 6.74 -3.59 11.43
N SER A 120 5.69 -2.95 11.00
CA SER A 120 4.51 -2.80 11.84
C SER A 120 3.44 -3.72 11.34
N PRO A 121 2.77 -4.44 12.23
CA PRO A 121 1.54 -5.11 11.85
C PRO A 121 0.49 -4.08 11.45
N ALA A 122 -0.61 -4.56 10.92
CA ALA A 122 -1.74 -3.69 10.61
C ALA A 122 -2.15 -2.94 11.88
N ARG A 123 -2.39 -1.64 11.74
CA ARG A 123 -2.80 -0.80 12.85
C ARG A 123 -4.30 -0.61 12.85
N ARG A 124 -4.87 -0.71 14.03
CA ARG A 124 -6.29 -0.37 14.24
C ARG A 124 -6.34 0.97 14.93
N LEU A 125 -6.95 1.92 14.26
CA LEU A 125 -7.07 3.27 14.81
C LEU A 125 -8.31 3.34 15.68
N PRO A 126 -8.24 4.13 16.76
CA PRO A 126 -9.41 4.32 17.61
C PRO A 126 -10.57 4.97 16.89
#